data_982b58769139ca7f27bbbc60e79ae433
#
_entry.id   982b58769139ca7f27bbbc60e79ae433
#
_cell.length_a   1.000
_cell.length_b   1.000
_cell.length_c   1.000
_cell.angle_alpha   90.00
_cell.angle_beta   90.00
_cell.angle_gamma   90.00
#
_symmetry.space_group_name_H-M   'P 1'
#
loop_
_entity.id
_entity.type
_entity.pdbx_description
1 polymer ?
#
loop_
_entity_poly.entity_id
_entity_poly.type
_entity_poly.pdbx_seq_one_letter_code
_entity_poly.pdbx_strand_id
1 'polypeptide(L)'
;MRSEFLLSVALVALNAAGPMTTAASAQLANASASTLGVSGNNTATVRGFGAISVNPAGLAMPGSGFSLAIVPIQVRAGLDPITLSDLAEFDGVLVPTATKEAWLDEITAAGAQAGLVGVDISEFALTFGNIGLQMSTVISIDENLPPGAAEAILFGNAGRTGSAANLSFDGTTVDGFAFTTAGLSVGIPLESSTSDMALGVTVNYTVGNALGIARGTGGILADPVELDVGLAAVFSCEVISEGDGTGCDDLDPMGGTGVGFDLGFMMKQDRFSLGASVSNVVNTFEWDTDKLAYTPASAEFKLGESESSADPEAYSGAPASLKTAVADLTFKPTIQIGAALDVSNDFTVSGDLHNRFSDDGIRLSPKFHLGAGAEFRGLGILHLRGGAAVITDGIQYSGGASLVLGPVNLSAAAAVRTGDLGEVVLGHFALSFGNR
;
A
#
# COMPACT_ATOMS: atom_id res chain seq x y z
N MET A 1 -12.37 41.50 7.29
CA MET A 1 -11.66 41.35 5.98
C MET A 1 -10.63 40.20 5.95
N ARG A 2 -10.17 39.65 7.09
CA ARG A 2 -9.14 38.59 7.11
C ARG A 2 -9.68 37.14 7.13
N SER A 3 -10.91 36.94 7.57
CA SER A 3 -11.55 35.58 7.57
C SER A 3 -12.07 35.16 6.19
N GLU A 4 -12.42 36.11 5.34
CA GLU A 4 -12.94 35.81 4.01
C GLU A 4 -11.83 35.41 3.01
N PHE A 5 -10.58 35.86 3.26
CA PHE A 5 -9.45 35.51 2.42
C PHE A 5 -9.00 34.06 2.60
N LEU A 6 -9.08 33.53 3.84
CA LEU A 6 -8.73 32.12 4.13
C LEU A 6 -9.80 31.15 3.60
N LEU A 7 -11.08 31.56 3.63
CA LEU A 7 -12.16 30.76 3.02
C LEU A 7 -12.05 30.76 1.49
N SER A 8 -11.61 31.87 0.90
CA SER A 8 -11.41 31.98 -0.55
C SER A 8 -10.25 31.13 -1.06
N VAL A 9 -9.15 30.99 -0.30
CA VAL A 9 -8.01 30.15 -0.67
C VAL A 9 -8.40 28.66 -0.60
N ALA A 10 -9.19 28.26 0.40
CA ALA A 10 -9.71 26.89 0.50
C ALA A 10 -10.73 26.58 -0.62
N LEU A 11 -11.57 27.55 -1.01
CA LEU A 11 -12.52 27.38 -2.11
C LEU A 11 -11.85 27.40 -3.49
N VAL A 12 -10.76 28.14 -3.67
CA VAL A 12 -9.99 28.15 -4.92
C VAL A 12 -9.27 26.82 -5.13
N ALA A 13 -8.76 26.21 -4.07
CA ALA A 13 -8.20 24.85 -4.14
C ALA A 13 -9.26 23.79 -4.49
N LEU A 14 -10.52 23.99 -4.06
CA LEU A 14 -11.62 23.09 -4.37
C LEU A 14 -12.21 23.29 -5.78
N ASN A 15 -12.10 24.49 -6.35
CA ASN A 15 -12.62 24.80 -7.69
C ASN A 15 -11.59 24.66 -8.82
N ALA A 16 -10.30 24.45 -8.49
CA ALA A 16 -9.27 24.10 -9.47
C ALA A 16 -9.33 22.62 -9.91
N ALA A 17 -10.20 21.81 -9.31
CA ALA A 17 -10.53 20.45 -9.76
C ALA A 17 -11.56 20.45 -10.90
N GLY A 18 -11.22 21.06 -12.04
CA GLY A 18 -11.83 20.77 -13.32
C GLY A 18 -11.52 19.33 -13.74
N PRO A 19 -12.21 18.75 -14.77
CA PRO A 19 -11.99 17.39 -15.18
C PRO A 19 -10.56 17.23 -15.67
N MET A 20 -9.65 16.85 -14.74
CA MET A 20 -8.28 16.50 -15.06
C MET A 20 -8.28 15.10 -15.65
N THR A 21 -7.87 15.03 -16.88
CA THR A 21 -7.52 13.79 -17.58
C THR A 21 -6.59 12.95 -16.71
N THR A 22 -6.91 11.66 -16.66
CA THR A 22 -6.24 10.60 -15.89
C THR A 22 -4.72 10.70 -15.91
N ALA A 23 -4.15 11.21 -14.83
CA ALA A 23 -2.73 11.15 -14.55
C ALA A 23 -2.48 10.27 -13.32
N ALA A 24 -1.58 9.33 -13.44
CA ALA A 24 -1.19 8.37 -12.41
C ALA A 24 -0.16 8.95 -11.44
N SER A 25 -0.05 8.42 -10.23
CA SER A 25 0.67 9.08 -9.12
C SER A 25 1.71 8.21 -8.42
N ALA A 26 2.86 8.77 -8.02
CA ALA A 26 3.87 8.15 -7.16
C ALA A 26 3.55 8.33 -5.68
N GLN A 27 3.73 7.31 -4.84
CA GLN A 27 3.56 7.42 -3.39
C GLN A 27 4.82 6.97 -2.66
N LEU A 28 5.41 7.87 -1.86
CA LEU A 28 6.50 7.53 -0.95
C LEU A 28 5.98 6.66 0.19
N ALA A 29 6.73 5.63 0.55
CA ALA A 29 6.46 4.84 1.74
C ALA A 29 6.60 5.70 2.99
N ASN A 30 5.82 5.38 4.02
CA ASN A 30 5.93 6.04 5.31
C ASN A 30 7.26 5.64 5.99
N ALA A 31 8.16 6.60 6.17
CA ALA A 31 9.44 6.37 6.83
C ALA A 31 9.38 6.44 8.37
N SER A 32 8.22 6.75 8.97
CA SER A 32 8.09 7.02 10.39
C SER A 32 7.16 6.04 11.11
N ALA A 33 7.69 5.24 12.04
CA ALA A 33 6.89 4.39 12.90
C ALA A 33 5.87 5.19 13.75
N SER A 34 6.11 6.48 14.01
CA SER A 34 5.16 7.32 14.74
C SER A 34 3.85 7.51 13.98
N THR A 35 3.87 7.55 12.66
CA THR A 35 2.66 7.63 11.83
C THR A 35 1.77 6.40 12.01
N LEU A 36 2.35 5.20 11.93
CA LEU A 36 1.60 3.97 12.19
C LEU A 36 1.11 3.92 13.66
N GLY A 37 1.95 4.34 14.62
CA GLY A 37 1.62 4.32 16.04
C GLY A 37 0.42 5.18 16.44
N VAL A 38 0.07 6.21 15.67
CA VAL A 38 -1.14 7.02 15.84
C VAL A 38 -2.22 6.70 14.79
N SER A 39 -2.18 5.52 14.17
CA SER A 39 -3.09 5.11 13.09
C SER A 39 -3.12 6.07 11.90
N GLY A 40 -2.01 6.76 11.56
CA GLY A 40 -1.98 7.73 10.47
C GLY A 40 -2.49 9.14 10.82
N ASN A 41 -2.90 9.38 12.07
CA ASN A 41 -3.51 10.63 12.50
C ASN A 41 -2.47 11.69 12.88
N ASN A 42 -1.64 12.13 11.92
CA ASN A 42 -0.56 13.08 12.20
C ASN A 42 -0.31 14.13 11.10
N THR A 43 -1.25 14.34 10.18
CA THR A 43 -1.13 15.32 9.09
C THR A 43 -0.83 16.74 9.59
N ALA A 44 -1.32 17.11 10.78
CA ALA A 44 -1.08 18.42 11.40
C ALA A 44 0.18 18.47 12.29
N THR A 45 0.78 17.31 12.62
CA THR A 45 1.86 17.24 13.62
C THR A 45 3.18 16.72 13.10
N VAL A 46 3.19 16.08 11.94
CA VAL A 46 4.38 15.46 11.37
C VAL A 46 5.51 16.46 11.12
N ARG A 47 6.75 16.09 11.43
CA ARG A 47 7.96 16.90 11.30
C ARG A 47 9.13 16.03 10.81
N GLY A 48 10.22 16.70 10.41
CA GLY A 48 11.44 16.01 9.97
C GLY A 48 11.19 15.08 8.79
N PHE A 49 11.91 13.98 8.74
CA PHE A 49 11.82 13.02 7.61
C PHE A 49 10.40 12.43 7.40
N GLY A 50 9.61 12.28 8.46
CA GLY A 50 8.22 11.80 8.31
C GLY A 50 7.31 12.77 7.55
N ALA A 51 7.67 14.06 7.49
CA ALA A 51 6.91 15.05 6.75
C ALA A 51 6.99 14.86 5.24
N ILE A 52 8.07 14.26 4.72
CA ILE A 52 8.29 14.06 3.27
C ILE A 52 7.12 13.30 2.64
N SER A 53 6.68 12.21 3.26
CA SER A 53 5.64 11.33 2.74
C SER A 53 4.21 11.64 3.25
N VAL A 54 4.05 12.44 4.32
CA VAL A 54 2.73 12.71 4.93
C VAL A 54 2.24 14.11 4.62
N ASN A 55 3.04 15.12 4.96
CA ASN A 55 2.70 16.54 4.71
C ASN A 55 3.99 17.36 4.60
N PRO A 56 4.45 17.70 3.39
CA PRO A 56 5.73 18.36 3.18
C PRO A 56 5.83 19.75 3.81
N ALA A 57 4.71 20.40 4.15
CA ALA A 57 4.72 21.66 4.91
C ALA A 57 5.37 21.50 6.30
N GLY A 58 5.31 20.29 6.87
CA GLY A 58 5.94 19.96 8.15
C GLY A 58 7.46 20.21 8.17
N LEU A 59 8.13 20.23 7.00
CA LEU A 59 9.56 20.53 6.88
C LEU A 59 9.91 21.98 7.29
N ALA A 60 9.01 22.92 7.09
CA ALA A 60 9.22 24.34 7.43
C ALA A 60 8.58 24.76 8.76
N MET A 61 7.95 23.82 9.46
CA MET A 61 7.37 24.13 10.77
C MET A 61 8.43 24.06 11.89
N PRO A 62 8.25 24.82 12.99
CA PRO A 62 9.15 24.77 14.13
C PRO A 62 9.37 23.36 14.66
N GLY A 63 10.61 23.07 15.03
CA GLY A 63 11.05 21.74 15.46
C GLY A 63 11.57 20.85 14.32
N SER A 64 11.45 21.29 13.06
CA SER A 64 12.12 20.67 11.93
C SER A 64 13.58 21.15 11.85
N GLY A 65 14.46 20.26 11.45
CA GLY A 65 15.89 20.53 11.34
C GLY A 65 16.59 19.41 10.62
N PHE A 66 17.71 18.94 11.16
CA PHE A 66 18.35 17.73 10.66
C PHE A 66 17.65 16.50 11.22
N SER A 67 17.22 15.61 10.34
CA SER A 67 16.78 14.26 10.71
C SER A 67 17.11 13.25 9.59
N LEU A 68 17.46 12.03 9.99
CA LEU A 68 17.81 10.94 9.09
C LEU A 68 17.18 9.65 9.62
N ALA A 69 16.44 8.95 8.78
CA ALA A 69 16.04 7.59 9.03
C ALA A 69 16.79 6.65 8.08
N ILE A 70 17.25 5.52 8.61
CA ILE A 70 18.02 4.52 7.87
C ILE A 70 17.22 3.23 7.86
N VAL A 71 16.84 2.80 6.67
CA VAL A 71 16.13 1.55 6.41
C VAL A 71 14.91 1.36 7.33
N PRO A 72 13.98 2.35 7.47
CA PRO A 72 12.68 2.07 8.04
C PRO A 72 11.96 1.01 7.21
N ILE A 73 11.37 0.03 7.91
CA ILE A 73 10.65 -1.08 7.28
C ILE A 73 9.24 -1.13 7.85
N GLN A 74 8.25 -1.19 6.97
CA GLN A 74 6.87 -1.52 7.31
C GLN A 74 6.48 -2.81 6.61
N VAL A 75 5.87 -3.72 7.34
CA VAL A 75 5.30 -4.96 6.80
C VAL A 75 3.80 -4.95 7.01
N ARG A 76 3.07 -5.60 6.11
CA ARG A 76 1.64 -5.83 6.22
C ARG A 76 1.32 -7.23 5.72
N ALA A 77 0.46 -7.93 6.44
CA ALA A 77 -0.01 -9.25 6.04
C ALA A 77 -1.42 -9.47 6.56
N GLY A 78 -2.25 -10.09 5.76
CA GLY A 78 -3.62 -10.44 6.12
C GLY A 78 -4.15 -11.58 5.26
N LEU A 79 -5.04 -12.35 5.82
CA LEU A 79 -5.77 -13.44 5.17
C LEU A 79 -7.21 -13.43 5.69
N ASP A 80 -8.19 -13.76 4.83
CA ASP A 80 -9.61 -13.84 5.17
C ASP A 80 -10.35 -14.82 4.23
N PRO A 81 -11.26 -15.68 4.70
CA PRO A 81 -11.67 -15.87 6.10
C PRO A 81 -10.68 -16.67 6.95
N ILE A 82 -9.82 -17.49 6.34
CA ILE A 82 -8.80 -18.23 7.08
C ILE A 82 -7.66 -17.28 7.38
N THR A 83 -7.43 -17.03 8.67
CA THR A 83 -6.49 -16.02 9.14
C THR A 83 -5.07 -16.55 9.27
N LEU A 84 -4.09 -15.64 9.43
CA LEU A 84 -2.71 -16.02 9.76
C LEU A 84 -2.62 -16.78 11.10
N SER A 85 -3.51 -16.48 12.06
CA SER A 85 -3.58 -17.18 13.35
C SER A 85 -4.01 -18.64 13.16
N ASP A 86 -5.02 -18.88 12.30
CA ASP A 86 -5.52 -20.23 12.02
C ASP A 86 -4.44 -21.10 11.37
N LEU A 87 -3.65 -20.52 10.46
CA LEU A 87 -2.53 -21.23 9.85
C LEU A 87 -1.39 -21.50 10.86
N ALA A 88 -1.12 -20.57 11.76
CA ALA A 88 -0.06 -20.70 12.76
C ALA A 88 -0.33 -21.81 13.78
N GLU A 89 -1.59 -22.17 14.04
CA GLU A 89 -1.95 -23.31 14.90
C GLU A 89 -1.44 -24.66 14.35
N PHE A 90 -1.22 -24.76 13.04
CA PHE A 90 -0.79 -25.98 12.36
C PHE A 90 0.65 -25.89 11.81
N ASP A 91 1.46 -24.95 12.32
CA ASP A 91 2.86 -24.84 11.90
C ASP A 91 3.63 -26.14 12.19
N GLY A 92 4.21 -26.71 11.15
CA GLY A 92 4.97 -27.97 11.22
C GLY A 92 4.15 -29.24 11.44
N VAL A 93 2.80 -29.18 11.43
CA VAL A 93 1.92 -30.34 11.59
C VAL A 93 0.90 -30.43 10.44
N LEU A 94 0.37 -31.62 10.20
CA LEU A 94 -0.68 -31.82 9.20
C LEU A 94 -2.00 -31.25 9.71
N VAL A 95 -2.66 -30.42 8.89
CA VAL A 95 -4.00 -29.92 9.17
C VAL A 95 -4.99 -31.08 9.14
N PRO A 96 -5.78 -31.31 10.21
CA PRO A 96 -6.80 -32.37 10.25
C PRO A 96 -7.87 -32.16 9.17
N THR A 97 -8.44 -33.26 8.65
CA THR A 97 -9.49 -33.20 7.63
C THR A 97 -10.69 -32.37 8.08
N ALA A 98 -11.14 -32.51 9.31
CA ALA A 98 -12.27 -31.75 9.85
C ALA A 98 -11.99 -30.23 9.88
N THR A 99 -10.75 -29.83 10.14
CA THR A 99 -10.34 -28.41 10.08
C THR A 99 -10.35 -27.90 8.64
N LYS A 100 -9.82 -28.70 7.69
CA LYS A 100 -9.88 -28.35 6.27
C LYS A 100 -11.31 -28.20 5.74
N GLU A 101 -12.21 -29.07 6.20
CA GLU A 101 -13.66 -29.01 5.87
C GLU A 101 -14.28 -27.71 6.42
N ALA A 102 -14.00 -27.36 7.69
CA ALA A 102 -14.48 -26.12 8.30
C ALA A 102 -13.95 -24.89 7.54
N TRP A 103 -12.65 -24.86 7.23
CA TRP A 103 -12.04 -23.80 6.44
C TRP A 103 -12.68 -23.65 5.07
N LEU A 104 -12.93 -24.76 4.35
CA LEU A 104 -13.58 -24.69 3.05
C LEU A 104 -15.03 -24.18 3.14
N ASP A 105 -15.75 -24.53 4.22
CA ASP A 105 -17.09 -23.99 4.46
C ASP A 105 -17.06 -22.47 4.72
N GLU A 106 -16.08 -21.97 5.45
CA GLU A 106 -15.87 -20.52 5.69
C GLU A 106 -15.50 -19.80 4.39
N ILE A 107 -14.56 -20.33 3.59
CA ILE A 107 -14.19 -19.79 2.28
C ILE A 107 -15.40 -19.77 1.34
N THR A 108 -16.21 -20.84 1.36
CA THR A 108 -17.43 -20.92 0.54
C THR A 108 -18.47 -19.87 0.96
N ALA A 109 -18.63 -19.65 2.25
CA ALA A 109 -19.53 -18.65 2.77
C ALA A 109 -19.07 -17.21 2.48
N ALA A 110 -17.78 -16.95 2.51
CA ALA A 110 -17.17 -15.67 2.15
C ALA A 110 -17.11 -15.43 0.63
N GLY A 111 -17.14 -16.51 -0.17
CA GLY A 111 -17.03 -16.47 -1.63
C GLY A 111 -15.63 -16.64 -2.16
N ALA A 112 -14.60 -16.39 -1.37
CA ALA A 112 -13.19 -16.61 -1.69
C ALA A 112 -12.32 -16.57 -0.44
N GLN A 113 -11.08 -17.07 -0.55
CA GLN A 113 -9.98 -16.78 0.37
C GLN A 113 -9.19 -15.61 -0.22
N ALA A 114 -9.20 -14.48 0.48
CA ALA A 114 -8.40 -13.32 0.12
C ALA A 114 -7.07 -13.33 0.89
N GLY A 115 -6.02 -12.78 0.27
CA GLY A 115 -4.71 -12.65 0.87
C GLY A 115 -4.03 -11.35 0.47
N LEU A 116 -3.28 -10.77 1.41
CA LEU A 116 -2.45 -9.58 1.20
C LEU A 116 -1.11 -9.77 1.90
N VAL A 117 -0.02 -9.55 1.17
CA VAL A 117 1.32 -9.39 1.73
C VAL A 117 1.98 -8.16 1.14
N GLY A 118 2.57 -7.32 1.98
CA GLY A 118 3.28 -6.14 1.51
C GLY A 118 4.46 -5.76 2.40
N VAL A 119 5.45 -5.17 1.77
CA VAL A 119 6.65 -4.64 2.43
C VAL A 119 6.97 -3.26 1.85
N ASP A 120 7.09 -2.27 2.74
CA ASP A 120 7.54 -0.93 2.39
C ASP A 120 8.91 -0.71 3.07
N ILE A 121 9.92 -0.39 2.28
CA ILE A 121 11.27 -0.11 2.75
C ILE A 121 11.61 1.31 2.32
N SER A 122 12.00 2.18 3.26
CA SER A 122 12.67 3.41 2.87
C SER A 122 14.17 3.17 2.99
N GLU A 123 14.89 3.19 1.88
CA GLU A 123 16.35 3.03 1.87
C GLU A 123 17.00 4.12 2.74
N PHE A 124 16.46 5.33 2.63
CA PHE A 124 16.74 6.45 3.53
C PHE A 124 15.65 7.51 3.45
N ALA A 125 15.53 8.30 4.52
CA ALA A 125 14.77 9.55 4.53
C ALA A 125 15.56 10.59 5.33
N LEU A 126 15.92 11.70 4.68
CA LEU A 126 16.82 12.72 5.19
C LEU A 126 16.16 14.10 5.11
N THR A 127 16.32 14.90 6.17
CA THR A 127 15.99 16.32 6.11
C THR A 127 17.16 17.19 6.55
N PHE A 128 17.27 18.32 5.91
CA PHE A 128 18.21 19.37 6.29
C PHE A 128 17.54 20.74 6.14
N GLY A 129 17.25 21.38 7.27
CA GLY A 129 16.41 22.58 7.28
C GLY A 129 15.04 22.28 6.68
N ASN A 130 14.65 23.03 5.68
CA ASN A 130 13.35 22.93 5.02
C ASN A 130 13.35 21.99 3.80
N ILE A 131 14.44 21.25 3.56
CA ILE A 131 14.58 20.36 2.41
C ILE A 131 14.53 18.91 2.92
N GLY A 132 13.79 18.06 2.22
CA GLY A 132 13.69 16.63 2.47
C GLY A 132 14.02 15.80 1.24
N LEU A 133 14.68 14.68 1.44
CA LEU A 133 14.98 13.68 0.41
C LEU A 133 14.66 12.30 0.95
N GLN A 134 13.93 11.51 0.20
CA GLN A 134 13.58 10.14 0.55
C GLN A 134 13.65 9.26 -0.68
N MET A 135 14.10 8.02 -0.49
CA MET A 135 13.96 6.95 -1.46
C MET A 135 13.29 5.78 -0.76
N SER A 136 12.32 5.16 -1.41
CA SER A 136 11.57 4.05 -0.84
C SER A 136 11.09 3.08 -1.90
N THR A 137 11.11 1.79 -1.55
CA THR A 137 10.58 0.69 -2.36
C THR A 137 9.35 0.09 -1.68
N VAL A 138 8.30 -0.10 -2.45
CA VAL A 138 7.06 -0.73 -2.03
C VAL A 138 6.85 -1.99 -2.84
N ILE A 139 6.54 -3.08 -2.15
CA ILE A 139 6.17 -4.38 -2.73
C ILE A 139 4.81 -4.75 -2.17
N SER A 140 3.88 -5.18 -3.02
CA SER A 140 2.58 -5.71 -2.61
C SER A 140 2.18 -6.87 -3.49
N ILE A 141 1.56 -7.87 -2.88
CA ILE A 141 0.91 -9.00 -3.54
C ILE A 141 -0.45 -9.16 -2.90
N ASP A 142 -1.48 -9.10 -3.73
CA ASP A 142 -2.87 -9.34 -3.37
C ASP A 142 -3.32 -10.60 -4.12
N GLU A 143 -3.99 -11.51 -3.43
CA GLU A 143 -4.52 -12.73 -4.01
C GLU A 143 -5.98 -12.94 -3.64
N ASN A 144 -6.73 -13.60 -4.52
CA ASN A 144 -8.09 -14.05 -4.29
C ASN A 144 -8.27 -15.45 -4.88
N LEU A 145 -8.57 -16.40 -4.01
CA LEU A 145 -8.75 -17.81 -4.36
C LEU A 145 -10.23 -18.19 -4.17
N PRO A 146 -10.99 -18.45 -5.24
CA PRO A 146 -12.37 -18.90 -5.15
C PRO A 146 -12.47 -20.30 -4.49
N PRO A 147 -13.65 -20.70 -3.99
CA PRO A 147 -13.82 -21.95 -3.26
C PRO A 147 -13.32 -23.19 -4.00
N GLY A 148 -13.49 -23.26 -5.33
CA GLY A 148 -12.99 -24.39 -6.12
C GLY A 148 -11.46 -24.50 -6.14
N ALA A 149 -10.77 -23.36 -6.25
CA ALA A 149 -9.31 -23.32 -6.15
C ALA A 149 -8.84 -23.66 -4.74
N ALA A 150 -9.50 -23.14 -3.71
CA ALA A 150 -9.21 -23.47 -2.31
C ALA A 150 -9.45 -24.97 -2.01
N GLU A 151 -10.53 -25.56 -2.50
CA GLU A 151 -10.81 -27.00 -2.34
C GLU A 151 -9.72 -27.84 -3.01
N ALA A 152 -9.28 -27.48 -4.21
CA ALA A 152 -8.19 -28.17 -4.88
C ALA A 152 -6.87 -28.12 -4.08
N ILE A 153 -6.58 -26.99 -3.42
CA ILE A 153 -5.39 -26.84 -2.56
C ILE A 153 -5.51 -27.68 -1.28
N LEU A 154 -6.68 -27.66 -0.64
CA LEU A 154 -6.89 -28.35 0.65
C LEU A 154 -7.02 -29.87 0.52
N PHE A 155 -7.65 -30.37 -0.55
CA PHE A 155 -8.03 -31.76 -0.73
C PHE A 155 -7.50 -32.39 -2.01
N GLY A 156 -6.89 -31.62 -2.91
CA GLY A 156 -6.49 -32.09 -4.23
C GLY A 156 -7.69 -32.31 -5.17
N ASN A 157 -7.48 -33.00 -6.30
CA ASN A 157 -8.50 -33.24 -7.31
C ASN A 157 -9.64 -34.21 -6.87
N ALA A 158 -9.47 -34.89 -5.76
CA ALA A 158 -10.51 -35.72 -5.18
C ALA A 158 -11.56 -34.89 -4.41
N GLY A 159 -11.32 -33.63 -4.20
CA GLY A 159 -12.16 -32.77 -3.38
C GLY A 159 -12.32 -33.26 -1.96
N ARG A 160 -13.15 -32.58 -1.16
CA ARG A 160 -13.39 -32.93 0.24
C ARG A 160 -14.15 -34.26 0.43
N THR A 161 -14.87 -34.73 -0.58
CA THR A 161 -15.65 -36.00 -0.50
C THR A 161 -14.79 -37.24 -0.73
N GLY A 162 -13.54 -37.07 -1.13
CA GLY A 162 -12.68 -38.18 -1.56
C GLY A 162 -13.08 -38.76 -2.92
N SER A 163 -14.02 -38.11 -3.62
CA SER A 163 -14.45 -38.45 -4.96
C SER A 163 -14.21 -37.26 -5.86
N ALA A 164 -13.83 -37.49 -7.11
CA ALA A 164 -13.62 -36.42 -8.07
C ALA A 164 -14.85 -35.51 -8.15
N ALA A 165 -14.65 -34.21 -8.09
CA ALA A 165 -15.68 -33.18 -8.15
C ALA A 165 -15.32 -32.16 -9.21
N ASN A 166 -16.33 -31.46 -9.74
CA ASN A 166 -16.09 -30.33 -10.61
C ASN A 166 -15.61 -29.16 -9.75
N LEU A 167 -14.39 -28.69 -9.98
CA LEU A 167 -13.77 -27.58 -9.26
C LEU A 167 -13.47 -26.46 -10.26
N SER A 168 -14.03 -25.25 -10.03
CA SER A 168 -13.76 -24.09 -10.87
C SER A 168 -12.64 -23.24 -10.29
N PHE A 169 -11.75 -22.76 -11.15
CA PHE A 169 -10.70 -21.78 -10.84
C PHE A 169 -11.05 -20.36 -11.36
N ASP A 170 -12.25 -20.22 -11.96
CA ASP A 170 -12.73 -18.90 -12.40
C ASP A 170 -12.81 -17.94 -11.21
N GLY A 171 -12.22 -16.76 -11.39
CA GLY A 171 -12.16 -15.75 -10.34
C GLY A 171 -10.89 -15.81 -9.48
N THR A 172 -9.98 -16.76 -9.71
CA THR A 172 -8.64 -16.68 -9.14
C THR A 172 -7.92 -15.44 -9.66
N THR A 173 -7.42 -14.60 -8.76
CA THR A 173 -6.63 -13.42 -9.11
C THR A 173 -5.38 -13.35 -8.28
N VAL A 174 -4.28 -12.92 -8.89
CA VAL A 174 -3.05 -12.53 -8.21
C VAL A 174 -2.60 -11.21 -8.83
N ASP A 175 -2.44 -10.19 -8.00
CA ASP A 175 -1.96 -8.87 -8.40
C ASP A 175 -0.73 -8.51 -7.57
N GLY A 176 0.44 -8.53 -8.19
CA GLY A 176 1.72 -8.23 -7.56
C GLY A 176 2.42 -7.08 -8.27
N PHE A 177 3.04 -6.19 -7.49
CA PHE A 177 3.87 -5.12 -8.02
C PHE A 177 4.99 -4.73 -7.05
N ALA A 178 6.04 -4.17 -7.62
CA ALA A 178 7.09 -3.50 -6.90
C ALA A 178 7.45 -2.20 -7.61
N PHE A 179 7.62 -1.12 -6.85
CA PHE A 179 8.12 0.14 -7.39
C PHE A 179 9.01 0.86 -6.38
N THR A 180 9.97 1.63 -6.90
CA THR A 180 10.86 2.50 -6.12
C THR A 180 10.54 3.95 -6.44
N THR A 181 10.34 4.76 -5.41
CA THR A 181 10.08 6.20 -5.54
C THR A 181 11.17 7.00 -4.84
N ALA A 182 11.74 7.96 -5.57
CA ALA A 182 12.60 9.00 -5.01
C ALA A 182 11.83 10.31 -4.92
N GLY A 183 11.80 10.93 -3.74
CA GLY A 183 11.08 12.18 -3.47
C GLY A 183 12.01 13.29 -3.00
N LEU A 184 11.87 14.47 -3.58
CA LEU A 184 12.50 15.72 -3.15
C LEU A 184 11.42 16.68 -2.64
N SER A 185 11.51 17.08 -1.39
CA SER A 185 10.53 17.92 -0.72
C SER A 185 11.14 19.26 -0.31
N VAL A 186 10.34 20.31 -0.40
CA VAL A 186 10.70 21.65 0.08
C VAL A 186 9.54 22.20 0.90
N GLY A 187 9.83 22.62 2.12
CA GLY A 187 8.93 23.39 2.98
C GLY A 187 9.20 24.89 2.83
N ILE A 188 8.15 25.70 2.76
CA ILE A 188 8.21 27.14 2.58
C ILE A 188 7.50 27.78 3.78
N PRO A 189 8.22 28.41 4.72
CA PRO A 189 7.59 29.10 5.83
C PRO A 189 6.85 30.34 5.31
N LEU A 190 5.69 30.61 5.88
CA LEU A 190 4.89 31.80 5.57
C LEU A 190 4.98 32.75 6.73
N GLU A 191 5.22 34.02 6.43
CA GLU A 191 5.27 35.07 7.47
C GLU A 191 3.89 35.31 8.06
N SER A 192 3.78 35.20 9.38
CA SER A 192 2.59 35.53 10.17
C SER A 192 3.02 36.02 11.54
N SER A 193 2.32 36.98 12.08
CA SER A 193 2.59 37.56 13.40
C SER A 193 1.94 36.80 14.56
N THR A 194 1.05 35.84 14.27
CA THR A 194 0.21 35.16 15.28
C THR A 194 0.25 33.65 15.20
N SER A 195 0.85 33.09 14.17
CA SER A 195 0.89 31.65 13.95
C SER A 195 2.11 31.25 13.12
N ASP A 196 2.64 30.05 13.36
CA ASP A 196 3.58 29.44 12.46
C ASP A 196 2.80 28.79 11.30
N MET A 197 3.15 29.14 10.07
CA MET A 197 2.48 28.62 8.87
C MET A 197 3.51 28.18 7.84
N ALA A 198 3.19 27.15 7.09
CA ALA A 198 4.04 26.67 6.02
C ALA A 198 3.24 26.05 4.86
N LEU A 199 3.79 26.18 3.67
CA LEU A 199 3.46 25.36 2.50
C LEU A 199 4.54 24.30 2.29
N GLY A 200 4.21 23.24 1.58
CA GLY A 200 5.17 22.22 1.20
C GLY A 200 4.87 21.65 -0.17
N VAL A 201 5.91 21.27 -0.87
CA VAL A 201 5.83 20.61 -2.17
C VAL A 201 6.80 19.44 -2.16
N THR A 202 6.36 18.28 -2.68
CA THR A 202 7.22 17.16 -2.98
C THR A 202 7.15 16.85 -4.47
N VAL A 203 8.28 16.63 -5.08
CA VAL A 203 8.42 16.09 -6.43
C VAL A 203 8.90 14.65 -6.30
N ASN A 204 8.14 13.72 -6.87
CA ASN A 204 8.40 12.29 -6.82
C ASN A 204 8.80 11.78 -8.20
N TYR A 205 9.80 10.93 -8.27
CA TYR A 205 10.13 10.13 -9.44
C TYR A 205 9.99 8.66 -9.09
N THR A 206 9.13 7.94 -9.82
CA THR A 206 8.84 6.52 -9.57
C THR A 206 9.31 5.66 -10.72
N VAL A 207 9.90 4.53 -10.37
CA VAL A 207 10.29 3.44 -11.27
C VAL A 207 9.52 2.19 -10.87
N GLY A 208 8.81 1.59 -11.84
CA GLY A 208 8.20 0.26 -11.69
C GLY A 208 9.27 -0.81 -11.85
N ASN A 209 9.54 -1.56 -10.78
CA ASN A 209 10.61 -2.55 -10.76
C ASN A 209 10.12 -3.93 -11.20
N ALA A 210 8.90 -4.29 -10.81
CA ALA A 210 8.30 -5.57 -11.17
C ALA A 210 6.78 -5.47 -11.18
N LEU A 211 6.16 -6.21 -12.09
CA LEU A 211 4.73 -6.41 -12.21
C LEU A 211 4.47 -7.90 -12.39
N GLY A 212 3.40 -8.40 -11.79
CA GLY A 212 2.88 -9.74 -11.99
C GLY A 212 1.38 -9.75 -11.76
N ILE A 213 0.59 -9.92 -12.80
CA ILE A 213 -0.87 -9.99 -12.73
C ILE A 213 -1.30 -11.30 -13.35
N ALA A 214 -2.06 -12.12 -12.61
CA ALA A 214 -2.57 -13.37 -13.12
C ALA A 214 -4.08 -13.51 -12.89
N ARG A 215 -4.74 -14.22 -13.82
CA ARG A 215 -6.16 -14.52 -13.79
C ARG A 215 -6.38 -15.99 -14.09
N GLY A 216 -6.96 -16.71 -13.12
CA GLY A 216 -7.31 -18.12 -13.28
C GLY A 216 -8.64 -18.28 -14.00
N THR A 217 -8.72 -19.31 -14.83
CA THR A 217 -9.92 -19.72 -15.57
C THR A 217 -10.02 -21.23 -15.65
N GLY A 218 -11.22 -21.74 -15.98
CA GLY A 218 -11.44 -23.17 -16.18
C GLY A 218 -11.53 -23.95 -14.88
N GLY A 219 -11.14 -25.23 -14.92
CA GLY A 219 -11.24 -26.07 -13.73
C GLY A 219 -10.99 -27.56 -13.98
N ILE A 220 -11.36 -28.36 -13.00
CA ILE A 220 -11.34 -29.80 -13.04
C ILE A 220 -12.77 -30.31 -13.23
N LEU A 221 -12.99 -31.16 -14.23
CA LEU A 221 -14.23 -31.92 -14.42
C LEU A 221 -14.05 -33.34 -13.91
N ALA A 222 -15.08 -33.87 -13.27
CA ALA A 222 -15.04 -35.19 -12.64
C ALA A 222 -15.38 -36.36 -13.58
N ASP A 223 -16.33 -36.14 -14.50
CA ASP A 223 -16.84 -37.19 -15.41
C ASP A 223 -17.26 -36.60 -16.77
N PRO A 224 -16.55 -36.89 -17.87
CA PRO A 224 -15.23 -37.56 -17.85
C PRO A 224 -14.19 -36.73 -17.11
N VAL A 225 -13.14 -37.37 -16.62
CA VAL A 225 -12.04 -36.64 -15.95
C VAL A 225 -11.33 -35.76 -16.98
N GLU A 226 -11.54 -34.49 -16.88
CA GLU A 226 -10.89 -33.46 -17.71
C GLU A 226 -10.29 -32.41 -16.80
N LEU A 227 -9.10 -31.93 -17.14
CA LEU A 227 -8.47 -30.74 -16.57
C LEU A 227 -8.39 -29.73 -17.72
N ASP A 228 -9.00 -28.59 -17.54
CA ASP A 228 -8.87 -27.44 -18.45
C ASP A 228 -8.67 -26.22 -17.56
N VAL A 229 -7.43 -25.86 -17.31
CA VAL A 229 -7.06 -24.75 -16.45
C VAL A 229 -6.20 -23.77 -17.22
N GLY A 230 -6.52 -22.50 -17.06
CA GLY A 230 -5.72 -21.40 -17.55
C GLY A 230 -5.30 -20.51 -16.38
N LEU A 231 -4.06 -20.03 -16.41
CA LEU A 231 -3.55 -18.98 -15.56
C LEU A 231 -2.92 -17.91 -16.44
N ALA A 232 -3.77 -17.20 -17.16
CA ALA A 232 -3.31 -16.10 -18.02
C ALA A 232 -2.63 -15.02 -17.17
N ALA A 233 -1.39 -14.71 -17.47
CA ALA A 233 -0.60 -13.77 -16.68
C ALA A 233 0.12 -12.73 -17.55
N VAL A 234 0.27 -11.51 -16.99
CA VAL A 234 1.15 -10.46 -17.50
C VAL A 234 2.21 -10.20 -16.43
N PHE A 235 3.46 -10.09 -16.84
CA PHE A 235 4.59 -9.87 -15.93
C PHE A 235 5.68 -9.04 -16.59
N SER A 236 6.52 -8.43 -15.76
CA SER A 236 7.68 -7.65 -16.24
C SER A 236 8.70 -8.57 -16.88
N CYS A 237 8.87 -8.42 -18.19
CA CYS A 237 9.82 -9.20 -18.97
C CYS A 237 9.90 -8.64 -20.39
N GLU A 238 11.10 -8.46 -20.91
CA GLU A 238 11.31 -8.23 -22.34
C GLU A 238 11.31 -9.57 -23.06
N VAL A 239 10.35 -9.76 -23.97
CA VAL A 239 10.26 -10.99 -24.75
C VAL A 239 11.30 -10.98 -25.86
N ILE A 240 12.21 -11.96 -25.81
CA ILE A 240 13.20 -12.20 -26.83
C ILE A 240 12.87 -13.46 -27.62
N SER A 241 13.16 -13.43 -28.92
CA SER A 241 13.09 -14.61 -29.79
C SER A 241 14.50 -15.07 -30.12
N GLU A 242 14.94 -16.16 -29.53
CA GLU A 242 16.24 -16.79 -29.81
C GLU A 242 16.05 -18.19 -30.36
N GLY A 243 16.47 -18.41 -31.60
CA GLY A 243 16.40 -19.73 -32.25
C GLY A 243 14.95 -20.20 -32.45
N ASP A 244 14.61 -21.36 -31.90
CA ASP A 244 13.29 -22.01 -32.06
C ASP A 244 12.30 -21.65 -30.94
N GLY A 245 12.64 -20.72 -30.02
CA GLY A 245 11.81 -20.40 -28.84
C GLY A 245 11.67 -18.90 -28.58
N THR A 246 10.64 -18.58 -27.80
CA THR A 246 10.49 -17.27 -27.15
C THR A 246 10.87 -17.42 -25.69
N GLY A 247 11.59 -16.45 -25.16
CA GLY A 247 12.03 -16.43 -23.75
C GLY A 247 11.91 -15.04 -23.16
N CYS A 248 12.11 -14.94 -21.87
CA CYS A 248 12.31 -13.67 -21.21
C CYS A 248 13.81 -13.38 -21.09
N ASP A 249 14.23 -12.20 -21.47
CA ASP A 249 15.50 -11.66 -21.05
C ASP A 249 15.49 -11.37 -19.55
N ASP A 250 16.64 -11.07 -18.96
CA ASP A 250 16.72 -10.75 -17.53
C ASP A 250 15.71 -9.64 -17.17
N LEU A 251 15.12 -9.72 -15.98
CA LEU A 251 14.15 -8.74 -15.47
C LEU A 251 14.74 -7.33 -15.59
N ASP A 252 14.22 -6.52 -16.51
CA ASP A 252 14.57 -5.09 -16.55
C ASP A 252 13.96 -4.40 -15.32
N PRO A 253 14.77 -3.87 -14.38
CA PRO A 253 14.29 -3.20 -13.19
C PRO A 253 13.56 -1.88 -13.46
N MET A 254 13.37 -1.49 -14.71
CA MET A 254 12.73 -0.25 -15.15
C MET A 254 11.50 -0.53 -16.02
N GLY A 255 10.60 -1.37 -15.52
CA GLY A 255 9.35 -1.75 -16.20
C GLY A 255 8.27 -0.66 -16.27
N GLY A 256 8.53 0.54 -15.75
CA GLY A 256 7.62 1.70 -15.80
C GLY A 256 8.27 2.90 -15.16
N THR A 257 7.85 4.12 -15.53
CA THR A 257 8.38 5.36 -14.94
C THR A 257 7.35 6.46 -14.86
N GLY A 258 7.54 7.41 -13.95
CA GLY A 258 6.68 8.59 -13.87
C GLY A 258 7.14 9.62 -12.85
N VAL A 259 6.57 10.81 -12.97
CA VAL A 259 6.80 11.96 -12.08
C VAL A 259 5.50 12.33 -11.38
N GLY A 260 5.55 12.57 -10.07
CA GLY A 260 4.41 12.97 -9.25
C GLY A 260 4.67 14.23 -8.45
N PHE A 261 3.58 14.88 -7.99
CA PHE A 261 3.63 16.08 -7.14
C PHE A 261 2.69 15.95 -5.96
N ASP A 262 3.20 16.26 -4.77
CA ASP A 262 2.42 16.36 -3.54
C ASP A 262 2.45 17.79 -3.03
N LEU A 263 1.35 18.24 -2.45
CA LEU A 263 1.21 19.57 -1.84
C LEU A 263 0.85 19.43 -0.37
N GLY A 264 1.35 20.36 0.43
CA GLY A 264 1.06 20.41 1.85
C GLY A 264 0.82 21.83 2.34
N PHE A 265 -0.01 21.94 3.35
CA PHE A 265 -0.21 23.14 4.16
C PHE A 265 -0.22 22.75 5.63
N MET A 266 0.38 23.58 6.47
CA MET A 266 0.35 23.41 7.91
C MET A 266 0.31 24.75 8.61
N MET A 267 -0.42 24.80 9.74
CA MET A 267 -0.52 25.97 10.60
C MET A 267 -0.48 25.53 12.07
N LYS A 268 0.25 26.28 12.89
CA LYS A 268 0.22 26.12 14.36
C LYS A 268 0.01 27.47 15.00
N GLN A 269 -0.99 27.54 15.87
CA GLN A 269 -1.26 28.70 16.71
C GLN A 269 -1.40 28.23 18.16
N ASP A 270 -0.52 28.70 19.02
CA ASP A 270 -0.45 28.25 20.43
C ASP A 270 -0.38 26.73 20.57
N ARG A 271 -1.45 26.12 21.09
CA ARG A 271 -1.58 24.67 21.30
C ARG A 271 -2.32 23.95 20.17
N PHE A 272 -2.85 24.67 19.21
CA PHE A 272 -3.67 24.12 18.15
C PHE A 272 -2.89 24.06 16.84
N SER A 273 -2.96 22.94 16.15
CA SER A 273 -2.35 22.73 14.84
C SER A 273 -3.40 22.26 13.83
N LEU A 274 -3.28 22.74 12.60
CA LEU A 274 -4.03 22.27 11.44
C LEU A 274 -3.05 21.83 10.37
N GLY A 275 -3.42 20.81 9.62
CA GLY A 275 -2.67 20.33 8.48
C GLY A 275 -3.60 19.90 7.35
N ALA A 276 -3.18 20.11 6.13
CA ALA A 276 -3.79 19.55 4.95
C ALA A 276 -2.71 19.13 3.97
N SER A 277 -2.89 18.01 3.33
CA SER A 277 -2.02 17.58 2.22
C SER A 277 -2.84 16.90 1.12
N VAL A 278 -2.36 17.04 -0.08
CA VAL A 278 -2.85 16.28 -1.23
C VAL A 278 -1.64 15.60 -1.83
N SER A 279 -1.62 14.29 -1.72
CA SER A 279 -0.63 13.48 -2.42
C SER A 279 -1.14 13.23 -3.83
N ASN A 280 -0.21 13.25 -4.78
CA ASN A 280 -0.54 12.82 -6.12
C ASN A 280 -1.49 13.78 -6.85
N VAL A 281 -1.28 15.08 -6.69
CA VAL A 281 -2.06 16.12 -7.41
C VAL A 281 -1.92 15.96 -8.92
N VAL A 282 -0.73 15.64 -9.37
CA VAL A 282 -0.40 15.27 -10.76
C VAL A 282 0.57 14.10 -10.70
N ASN A 283 0.41 13.13 -11.60
CA ASN A 283 1.38 12.05 -11.76
C ASN A 283 1.28 11.42 -13.14
N THR A 284 2.42 10.97 -13.64
CA THR A 284 2.58 10.45 -15.00
C THR A 284 3.15 9.02 -15.01
N PHE A 285 3.06 8.29 -13.89
CA PHE A 285 3.56 6.91 -13.85
C PHE A 285 2.70 6.00 -14.73
N GLU A 286 3.37 5.30 -15.62
CA GLU A 286 2.79 4.26 -16.47
C GLU A 286 3.75 3.09 -16.56
N TRP A 287 3.21 1.88 -16.65
CA TRP A 287 3.99 0.69 -16.99
C TRP A 287 4.38 0.73 -18.47
N ASP A 288 5.63 0.42 -18.75
CA ASP A 288 6.14 0.30 -20.12
C ASP A 288 5.69 -1.03 -20.70
N THR A 289 4.68 -0.98 -21.57
CA THR A 289 4.06 -2.18 -22.14
C THR A 289 5.00 -2.97 -23.04
N ASP A 290 6.06 -2.37 -23.55
CA ASP A 290 7.07 -3.05 -24.37
C ASP A 290 8.01 -3.92 -23.50
N LYS A 291 8.01 -3.69 -22.19
CA LYS A 291 8.73 -4.44 -21.17
C LYS A 291 7.86 -5.41 -20.38
N LEU A 292 6.67 -5.72 -20.88
CA LEU A 292 5.75 -6.68 -20.31
C LEU A 292 5.59 -7.86 -21.26
N ALA A 293 5.64 -9.06 -20.68
CA ALA A 293 5.28 -10.29 -21.36
C ALA A 293 3.87 -10.74 -20.94
N TYR A 294 3.23 -11.47 -21.80
CA TYR A 294 1.99 -12.20 -21.55
C TYR A 294 2.24 -13.69 -21.68
N THR A 295 1.68 -14.49 -20.79
CA THR A 295 1.58 -15.95 -21.00
C THR A 295 0.13 -16.39 -20.89
N PRO A 296 -0.38 -17.17 -21.85
CA PRO A 296 -1.69 -17.80 -21.73
C PRO A 296 -1.71 -18.93 -20.70
N ALA A 297 -0.56 -19.36 -20.18
CA ALA A 297 -0.33 -20.51 -19.30
C ALA A 297 -1.57 -21.39 -19.14
N SER A 298 -1.68 -22.42 -19.94
CA SER A 298 -2.79 -23.33 -19.93
C SER A 298 -2.31 -24.78 -19.79
N ALA A 299 -3.12 -25.59 -19.12
CA ALA A 299 -2.93 -27.03 -19.08
C ALA A 299 -4.26 -27.73 -19.36
N GLU A 300 -4.27 -28.58 -20.35
CA GLU A 300 -5.41 -29.41 -20.73
C GLU A 300 -5.05 -30.89 -20.61
N PHE A 301 -5.91 -31.66 -19.98
CA PHE A 301 -5.82 -33.10 -19.91
C PHE A 301 -7.17 -33.74 -20.22
N LYS A 302 -7.22 -34.53 -21.27
CA LYS A 302 -8.43 -35.27 -21.71
C LYS A 302 -8.06 -36.72 -22.10
N LEU A 303 -8.64 -37.71 -21.41
CA LEU A 303 -8.56 -39.14 -21.77
C LEU A 303 -7.14 -39.65 -22.10
N GLY A 304 -6.11 -39.12 -21.42
CA GLY A 304 -4.73 -39.60 -21.59
C GLY A 304 -3.90 -38.74 -22.57
N GLU A 305 -4.47 -37.71 -23.16
CA GLU A 305 -3.75 -36.67 -23.89
C GLU A 305 -3.53 -35.51 -22.94
N SER A 306 -2.35 -34.91 -22.93
CA SER A 306 -2.04 -33.72 -22.16
C SER A 306 -1.34 -32.71 -23.03
N GLU A 307 -1.84 -31.49 -23.01
CA GLU A 307 -1.21 -30.31 -23.61
C GLU A 307 -0.97 -29.26 -22.54
N SER A 308 0.13 -28.57 -22.61
CA SER A 308 0.40 -27.42 -21.76
C SER A 308 1.17 -26.37 -22.55
N SER A 309 0.84 -25.12 -22.36
CA SER A 309 1.55 -23.98 -22.92
C SER A 309 1.78 -22.95 -21.81
N ALA A 310 3.01 -22.48 -21.72
CA ALA A 310 3.40 -21.42 -20.81
C ALA A 310 4.45 -20.49 -21.46
N ASP A 311 4.59 -20.56 -22.79
CA ASP A 311 5.56 -19.75 -23.50
C ASP A 311 5.17 -18.27 -23.43
N PRO A 312 6.09 -17.39 -23.10
CA PRO A 312 5.83 -15.95 -23.06
C PRO A 312 5.61 -15.39 -24.46
N GLU A 313 4.61 -14.54 -24.55
CA GLU A 313 4.22 -13.82 -25.77
C GLU A 313 4.37 -12.31 -25.53
N ALA A 314 4.34 -11.53 -26.61
CA ALA A 314 4.28 -10.08 -26.49
C ALA A 314 3.00 -9.64 -25.78
N TYR A 315 3.10 -8.64 -24.88
CA TYR A 315 1.96 -8.06 -24.14
C TYR A 315 0.77 -7.67 -25.03
N SER A 316 1.03 -7.32 -26.30
CA SER A 316 -0.03 -7.00 -27.26
C SER A 316 -1.03 -8.15 -27.48
N GLY A 317 -0.63 -9.39 -27.25
CA GLY A 317 -1.49 -10.59 -27.28
C GLY A 317 -2.39 -10.76 -26.05
N ALA A 318 -2.11 -10.08 -24.93
CA ALA A 318 -2.85 -10.23 -23.69
C ALA A 318 -4.35 -9.90 -23.83
N PRO A 319 -5.23 -10.63 -23.14
CA PRO A 319 -6.66 -10.33 -23.08
C PRO A 319 -6.96 -8.91 -22.57
N ALA A 320 -8.09 -8.34 -22.98
CA ALA A 320 -8.49 -7.00 -22.58
C ALA A 320 -8.61 -6.85 -21.05
N SER A 321 -9.03 -7.89 -20.34
CA SER A 321 -9.12 -7.89 -18.86
C SER A 321 -7.77 -7.69 -18.18
N LEU A 322 -6.72 -8.35 -18.66
CA LEU A 322 -5.36 -8.18 -18.14
C LEU A 322 -4.80 -6.80 -18.52
N LYS A 323 -5.05 -6.33 -19.74
CA LYS A 323 -4.65 -4.98 -20.17
C LYS A 323 -5.30 -3.90 -19.32
N THR A 324 -6.60 -4.07 -18.99
CA THR A 324 -7.29 -3.15 -18.08
C THR A 324 -6.69 -3.20 -16.69
N ALA A 325 -6.41 -4.41 -16.15
CA ALA A 325 -5.80 -4.55 -14.84
C ALA A 325 -4.42 -3.87 -14.76
N VAL A 326 -3.59 -3.98 -15.79
CA VAL A 326 -2.30 -3.24 -15.87
C VAL A 326 -2.53 -1.74 -15.90
N ALA A 327 -3.46 -1.26 -16.74
CA ALA A 327 -3.77 0.16 -16.89
C ALA A 327 -4.36 0.76 -15.61
N ASP A 328 -5.06 -0.03 -14.80
CA ASP A 328 -5.63 0.38 -13.52
C ASP A 328 -4.58 0.47 -12.40
N LEU A 329 -3.39 -0.15 -12.56
CA LEU A 329 -2.28 -0.04 -11.61
C LEU A 329 -1.61 1.34 -11.70
N THR A 330 -2.36 2.34 -11.34
CA THR A 330 -1.95 3.74 -11.29
C THR A 330 -2.17 4.29 -9.89
N PHE A 331 -1.52 5.40 -9.57
CA PHE A 331 -1.71 6.04 -8.27
C PHE A 331 -2.81 7.12 -8.39
N LYS A 332 -3.68 7.23 -7.40
CA LYS A 332 -4.82 8.17 -7.42
C LYS A 332 -4.63 9.27 -6.36
N PRO A 333 -5.09 10.50 -6.62
CA PRO A 333 -5.01 11.59 -5.66
C PRO A 333 -5.66 11.23 -4.32
N THR A 334 -4.94 11.55 -3.23
CA THR A 334 -5.43 11.35 -1.86
C THR A 334 -5.32 12.66 -1.11
N ILE A 335 -6.43 13.12 -0.54
CA ILE A 335 -6.47 14.26 0.37
C ILE A 335 -6.38 13.79 1.81
N GLN A 336 -5.65 14.52 2.62
CA GLN A 336 -5.56 14.34 4.07
C GLN A 336 -5.77 15.70 4.74
N ILE A 337 -6.62 15.72 5.77
CA ILE A 337 -6.89 16.90 6.57
C ILE A 337 -6.81 16.49 8.03
N GLY A 338 -6.00 17.20 8.82
CA GLY A 338 -5.78 16.86 10.21
C GLY A 338 -5.82 18.07 11.12
N ALA A 339 -6.16 17.83 12.38
CA ALA A 339 -6.08 18.79 13.46
C ALA A 339 -5.41 18.15 14.67
N ALA A 340 -4.73 18.95 15.48
CA ALA A 340 -4.12 18.46 16.71
C ALA A 340 -4.18 19.53 17.81
N LEU A 341 -4.20 19.04 19.06
CA LEU A 341 -4.19 19.86 20.26
C LEU A 341 -3.07 19.37 21.21
N ASP A 342 -2.14 20.23 21.54
CA ASP A 342 -1.19 20.00 22.63
C ASP A 342 -1.91 20.23 23.97
N VAL A 343 -2.45 19.14 24.55
CA VAL A 343 -3.16 19.18 25.85
C VAL A 343 -2.21 19.62 26.95
N SER A 344 -0.96 19.17 26.89
CA SER A 344 0.15 19.61 27.71
C SER A 344 1.44 19.62 26.88
N ASN A 345 2.58 19.97 27.50
CA ASN A 345 3.88 19.92 26.82
C ASN A 345 4.27 18.50 26.41
N ASP A 346 3.74 17.49 27.12
CA ASP A 346 4.09 16.09 26.94
C ASP A 346 2.97 15.23 26.36
N PHE A 347 1.78 15.82 26.13
CA PHE A 347 0.65 15.07 25.64
C PHE A 347 -0.08 15.82 24.52
N THR A 348 -0.08 15.20 23.35
CA THR A 348 -0.76 15.69 22.13
C THR A 348 -1.84 14.72 21.71
N VAL A 349 -3.01 15.22 21.34
CA VAL A 349 -4.06 14.47 20.67
C VAL A 349 -4.23 15.00 19.25
N SER A 350 -4.57 14.12 18.31
CA SER A 350 -4.76 14.46 16.90
C SER A 350 -5.93 13.70 16.31
N GLY A 351 -6.45 14.21 15.20
CA GLY A 351 -7.47 13.54 14.42
C GLY A 351 -7.34 13.91 12.95
N ASP A 352 -7.53 12.94 12.08
CA ASP A 352 -7.34 13.08 10.65
C ASP A 352 -8.51 12.48 9.86
N LEU A 353 -8.79 13.09 8.71
CA LEU A 353 -9.63 12.57 7.65
C LEU A 353 -8.79 12.38 6.41
N HIS A 354 -8.74 11.16 5.87
CA HIS A 354 -8.11 10.89 4.57
C HIS A 354 -9.16 10.36 3.60
N ASN A 355 -9.05 10.73 2.34
CA ASN A 355 -9.90 10.20 1.29
C ASN A 355 -9.15 10.13 -0.05
N ARG A 356 -9.20 8.96 -0.70
CA ARG A 356 -8.76 8.76 -2.07
C ARG A 356 -9.96 8.93 -3.00
N PHE A 357 -9.80 9.70 -4.08
CA PHE A 357 -10.92 10.08 -4.96
C PHE A 357 -11.39 8.98 -5.91
N SER A 358 -10.70 7.83 -5.97
CA SER A 358 -11.08 6.71 -6.83
C SER A 358 -11.00 5.37 -6.08
N ASP A 359 -11.81 4.42 -6.51
CA ASP A 359 -11.72 3.02 -6.08
C ASP A 359 -10.64 2.25 -6.83
N ASP A 360 -10.33 2.70 -8.05
CA ASP A 360 -9.30 2.13 -8.89
C ASP A 360 -7.89 2.53 -8.42
N GLY A 361 -6.89 1.85 -8.96
CA GLY A 361 -5.49 2.16 -8.75
C GLY A 361 -4.82 1.35 -7.65
N ILE A 362 -3.55 1.65 -7.42
CA ILE A 362 -2.72 1.00 -6.40
C ILE A 362 -3.26 1.31 -5.00
N ARG A 363 -3.50 0.26 -4.20
CA ARG A 363 -4.15 0.34 -2.89
C ARG A 363 -3.14 0.10 -1.76
N LEU A 364 -2.39 1.12 -1.39
CA LEU A 364 -1.44 1.04 -0.24
C LEU A 364 -2.07 1.45 1.08
N SER A 365 -3.21 2.15 1.04
CA SER A 365 -3.96 2.63 2.20
C SER A 365 -5.46 2.51 1.96
N PRO A 366 -6.30 2.50 3.01
CA PRO A 366 -7.75 2.56 2.86
C PRO A 366 -8.19 3.75 2.02
N LYS A 367 -9.28 3.61 1.26
CA LYS A 367 -9.86 4.72 0.48
C LYS A 367 -10.33 5.85 1.39
N PHE A 368 -11.04 5.49 2.45
CA PHE A 368 -11.53 6.40 3.47
C PHE A 368 -10.88 6.07 4.81
N HIS A 369 -10.53 7.11 5.58
CA HIS A 369 -10.01 7.00 6.93
C HIS A 369 -10.47 8.22 7.73
N LEU A 370 -11.08 7.98 8.88
CA LEU A 370 -11.40 8.99 9.87
C LEU A 370 -10.94 8.48 11.23
N GLY A 371 -9.98 9.15 11.84
CA GLY A 371 -9.36 8.63 13.03
C GLY A 371 -8.93 9.66 14.04
N ALA A 372 -8.46 9.13 15.17
CA ALA A 372 -7.83 9.89 16.24
C ALA A 372 -6.58 9.19 16.75
N GLY A 373 -5.60 9.97 17.19
CA GLY A 373 -4.35 9.49 17.75
C GLY A 373 -3.93 10.32 18.97
N ALA A 374 -3.05 9.74 19.77
CA ALA A 374 -2.44 10.40 20.91
C ALA A 374 -0.97 10.03 21.04
N GLU A 375 -0.15 11.01 21.42
CA GLU A 375 1.26 10.82 21.75
C GLU A 375 1.54 11.33 23.16
N PHE A 376 2.23 10.51 23.96
CA PHE A 376 2.68 10.86 25.30
C PHE A 376 4.21 10.77 25.40
N ARG A 377 4.85 11.88 25.80
CA ARG A 377 6.31 12.07 25.88
C ARG A 377 6.82 12.24 27.32
N GLY A 378 5.92 12.22 28.31
CA GLY A 378 6.22 12.53 29.71
C GLY A 378 7.09 11.51 30.44
N LEU A 379 7.50 10.40 29.78
CA LEU A 379 8.41 9.39 30.34
C LEU A 379 9.90 9.67 30.01
N GLY A 380 10.24 10.87 29.59
CA GLY A 380 11.61 11.28 29.28
C GLY A 380 12.11 10.64 27.98
N ILE A 381 12.83 9.54 28.08
CA ILE A 381 13.39 8.85 26.91
C ILE A 381 12.39 7.94 26.18
N LEU A 382 11.25 7.65 26.78
CA LEU A 382 10.24 6.77 26.20
C LEU A 382 9.01 7.58 25.77
N HIS A 383 8.72 7.56 24.48
CA HIS A 383 7.50 8.14 23.91
C HIS A 383 6.53 7.01 23.56
N LEU A 384 5.27 7.16 23.97
CA LEU A 384 4.20 6.21 23.70
C LEU A 384 3.17 6.80 22.77
N ARG A 385 2.59 5.97 21.91
CA ARG A 385 1.56 6.36 20.95
C ARG A 385 0.45 5.34 20.91
N GLY A 386 -0.75 5.83 20.64
CA GLY A 386 -1.91 4.99 20.36
C GLY A 386 -2.85 5.70 19.41
N GLY A 387 -3.58 4.95 18.60
CA GLY A 387 -4.53 5.51 17.67
C GLY A 387 -5.60 4.51 17.27
N ALA A 388 -6.71 5.05 16.75
CA ALA A 388 -7.78 4.29 16.16
C ALA A 388 -8.38 5.05 14.98
N ALA A 389 -8.92 4.35 14.01
CA ALA A 389 -9.61 4.93 12.87
C ALA A 389 -10.73 4.02 12.37
N VAL A 390 -11.81 4.64 11.92
CA VAL A 390 -12.78 4.02 11.02
C VAL A 390 -12.20 4.15 9.61
N ILE A 391 -12.10 3.05 8.91
CA ILE A 391 -11.55 2.98 7.55
C ILE A 391 -12.62 2.43 6.61
N THR A 392 -12.35 2.43 5.30
CA THR A 392 -13.20 1.72 4.35
C THR A 392 -13.36 0.28 4.85
N ASP A 393 -14.63 -0.12 5.00
CA ASP A 393 -15.08 -1.47 5.36
C ASP A 393 -14.55 -2.02 6.71
N GLY A 394 -14.07 -1.14 7.62
CA GLY A 394 -13.59 -1.64 8.89
C GLY A 394 -13.06 -0.62 9.89
N ILE A 395 -12.23 -1.11 10.80
CA ILE A 395 -11.62 -0.33 11.87
C ILE A 395 -10.13 -0.67 11.95
N GLN A 396 -9.30 0.33 12.23
CA GLN A 396 -7.88 0.17 12.52
C GLN A 396 -7.57 0.60 13.95
N TYR A 397 -6.78 -0.20 14.66
CA TYR A 397 -6.19 0.16 15.95
C TYR A 397 -4.68 0.08 15.85
N SER A 398 -3.98 0.97 16.54
CA SER A 398 -2.52 0.97 16.53
C SER A 398 -1.93 1.35 17.88
N GLY A 399 -0.70 0.91 18.09
CA GLY A 399 0.14 1.33 19.19
C GLY A 399 1.60 1.43 18.75
N GLY A 400 2.35 2.28 19.42
CA GLY A 400 3.78 2.45 19.10
C GLY A 400 4.56 3.02 20.26
N ALA A 401 5.87 2.80 20.21
CA ALA A 401 6.82 3.33 21.17
C ALA A 401 8.08 3.81 20.46
N SER A 402 8.72 4.84 21.04
CA SER A 402 10.06 5.28 20.64
C SER A 402 10.96 5.43 21.85
N LEU A 403 12.18 4.92 21.71
CA LEU A 403 13.25 5.13 22.68
C LEU A 403 14.18 6.23 22.14
N VAL A 404 14.19 7.37 22.83
CA VAL A 404 14.94 8.58 22.44
C VAL A 404 16.22 8.70 23.26
N LEU A 405 17.36 8.43 22.65
CA LEU A 405 18.68 8.42 23.28
C LEU A 405 19.55 9.56 22.72
N GLY A 406 19.24 10.78 23.14
CA GLY A 406 19.86 11.98 22.57
C GLY A 406 19.49 12.11 21.08
N PRO A 407 20.46 12.12 20.15
CA PRO A 407 20.16 12.24 18.72
C PRO A 407 19.66 10.93 18.08
N VAL A 408 19.74 9.80 18.78
CA VAL A 408 19.36 8.48 18.27
C VAL A 408 17.94 8.12 18.72
N ASN A 409 17.09 7.73 17.79
CA ASN A 409 15.74 7.24 18.07
C ASN A 409 15.55 5.83 17.52
N LEU A 410 15.07 4.93 18.37
CA LEU A 410 14.60 3.61 17.98
C LEU A 410 13.10 3.58 18.15
N SER A 411 12.36 3.33 17.06
CA SER A 411 10.91 3.40 17.06
C SER A 411 10.30 2.13 16.48
N ALA A 412 9.24 1.65 17.13
CA ALA A 412 8.44 0.54 16.64
C ALA A 412 6.95 0.86 16.80
N ALA A 413 6.14 0.35 15.89
CA ALA A 413 4.69 0.45 15.95
C ALA A 413 4.06 -0.80 15.34
N ALA A 414 2.86 -1.12 15.81
CA ALA A 414 2.01 -2.16 15.23
C ALA A 414 0.58 -1.65 15.10
N ALA A 415 -0.12 -2.17 14.11
CA ALA A 415 -1.55 -1.94 13.95
C ALA A 415 -2.25 -3.21 13.51
N VAL A 416 -3.52 -3.31 13.87
CA VAL A 416 -4.45 -4.30 13.35
C VAL A 416 -5.55 -3.55 12.63
N ARG A 417 -5.85 -3.98 11.43
CA ARG A 417 -6.90 -3.45 10.57
C ARG A 417 -7.89 -4.58 10.31
N THR A 418 -9.17 -4.33 10.58
CA THR A 418 -10.25 -5.24 10.17
C THR A 418 -10.97 -4.65 8.97
N GLY A 419 -11.46 -5.46 8.07
CA GLY A 419 -12.16 -5.01 6.86
C GLY A 419 -12.52 -6.18 5.95
N ASP A 420 -12.77 -5.92 4.67
CA ASP A 420 -13.13 -6.96 3.69
C ASP A 420 -12.01 -8.00 3.45
N LEU A 421 -10.77 -7.66 3.78
CA LEU A 421 -9.62 -8.57 3.77
C LEU A 421 -9.40 -9.20 5.18
N GLY A 422 -10.44 -9.29 5.99
CA GLY A 422 -10.38 -9.80 7.35
C GLY A 422 -9.43 -9.00 8.24
N GLU A 423 -8.54 -9.70 8.93
CA GLU A 423 -7.56 -9.09 9.83
C GLU A 423 -6.21 -8.90 9.12
N VAL A 424 -5.85 -7.64 8.86
CA VAL A 424 -4.53 -7.27 8.35
C VAL A 424 -3.68 -6.72 9.48
N VAL A 425 -2.56 -7.37 9.75
CA VAL A 425 -1.56 -6.93 10.73
C VAL A 425 -0.51 -6.07 10.02
N LEU A 426 -0.16 -4.94 10.64
CA LEU A 426 0.90 -4.05 10.19
C LEU A 426 1.95 -3.93 11.29
N GLY A 427 3.22 -3.97 10.90
CA GLY A 427 4.36 -3.72 11.78
C GLY A 427 5.30 -2.70 11.15
N HIS A 428 5.85 -1.77 11.94
CA HIS A 428 6.82 -0.79 11.47
C HIS A 428 7.97 -0.68 12.46
N PHE A 429 9.19 -0.64 11.93
CA PHE A 429 10.41 -0.42 12.68
C PHE A 429 11.25 0.66 12.01
N ALA A 430 11.84 1.57 12.81
CA ALA A 430 12.70 2.63 12.30
C ALA A 430 13.83 2.96 13.29
N LEU A 431 15.05 3.05 12.76
CA LEU A 431 16.20 3.67 13.40
C LEU A 431 16.40 5.05 12.79
N SER A 432 16.42 6.10 13.61
CA SER A 432 16.57 7.46 13.11
C SER A 432 17.48 8.30 13.97
N PHE A 433 17.99 9.37 13.37
CA PHE A 433 18.90 10.34 13.96
C PHE A 433 18.38 11.75 13.73
N GLY A 434 18.54 12.64 14.69
CA GLY A 434 18.18 14.06 14.53
C GLY A 434 17.92 14.74 15.86
N ASN A 435 17.93 16.05 15.83
CA ASN A 435 17.48 16.87 16.93
C ASN A 435 15.97 17.09 16.75
N ARG A 436 15.22 16.88 17.82
CA ARG A 436 13.81 17.24 17.92
C ARG A 436 13.67 18.65 18.48
#